data_02fafe2809f274943570b5503c6d50b6
#
_entry.id   02fafe2809f274943570b5503c6d50b6
#
_cell.length_a   1.000
_cell.length_b   1.000
_cell.length_c   1.000
_cell.angle_alpha   90.00
_cell.angle_beta   90.00
_cell.angle_gamma   90.00
#
_symmetry.space_group_name_H-M   'P 1'
#
loop_
_entity.id
_entity.type
_entity.pdbx_description
1 polymer ?
#
loop_
_entity_poly.entity_id
_entity_poly.type
_entity_poly.pdbx_seq_one_letter_code
_entity_poly.pdbx_strand_id
1 'polypeptide(L)'
;MLRIRLAVIAAMAAGLVTALGADPAKTGDSQRIVSHIPREPVHSTAIAKVGYSKRRRILEIEFVNGAIYRYLNVPASVYRDLMSAQSKARYYDVNIKGTYQSLRVRPRQKEQAEN
;
A
#
# COMPACT_ATOMS: atom_id res chain seq x y z
N MET A 1 -23.22 -15.73 -41.11
CA MET A 1 -23.20 -15.40 -40.69
C MET A 1 -23.43 -14.93 -39.72
N LEU A 2 -23.57 -14.62 -39.60
CA LEU A 2 -23.89 -14.14 -38.76
C LEU A 2 -23.96 -14.26 -37.59
N ARG A 3 -24.00 -14.54 -37.46
CA ARG A 3 -24.25 -14.68 -36.44
C ARG A 3 -23.54 -14.75 -35.55
N ILE A 4 -23.06 -14.80 -35.60
CA ILE A 4 -22.43 -14.81 -34.71
C ILE A 4 -22.07 -14.02 -33.96
N ARG A 5 -22.27 -13.71 -34.24
CA ARG A 5 -22.02 -13.05 -33.50
C ARG A 5 -22.20 -12.73 -32.40
N LEU A 6 -22.53 -12.87 -32.40
CA LEU A 6 -22.80 -12.52 -31.48
C LEU A 6 -22.42 -12.54 -30.45
N ALA A 7 -22.35 -12.76 -30.42
CA ALA A 7 -22.21 -12.81 -29.49
C ALA A 7 -21.49 -12.48 -28.75
N VAL A 8 -21.41 -12.44 -28.97
CA VAL A 8 -20.82 -12.11 -28.24
C VAL A 8 -20.68 -11.54 -27.40
N ILE A 9 -20.98 -11.39 -27.56
CA ILE A 9 -20.99 -10.85 -26.75
C ILE A 9 -20.92 -10.79 -25.66
N ALA A 10 -21.10 -10.92 -25.70
CA ALA A 10 -21.28 -10.87 -24.65
C ALA A 10 -20.51 -10.83 -23.77
N ALA A 11 -20.31 -11.03 -24.07
CA ALA A 11 -19.70 -11.03 -23.25
C ALA A 11 -19.34 -10.29 -22.47
N MET A 12 -19.59 -10.06 -22.75
CA MET A 12 -19.33 -9.55 -22.08
C MET A 12 -19.40 -9.29 -21.12
N ALA A 13 -19.65 -9.30 -21.39
CA ALA A 13 -20.01 -8.92 -20.52
C ALA A 13 -19.67 -9.12 -19.49
N ALA A 14 -19.64 -9.56 -19.67
CA ALA A 14 -19.48 -9.88 -18.66
C ALA A 14 -18.64 -9.36 -17.96
N GLY A 15 -18.23 -9.35 -18.44
CA GLY A 15 -17.48 -8.96 -17.71
C GLY A 15 -17.61 -8.09 -16.90
N LEU A 16 -17.91 -7.97 -17.19
CA LEU A 16 -18.03 -7.33 -16.50
C LEU A 16 -18.13 -7.33 -15.39
N VAL A 17 -18.27 -7.70 -15.45
CA VAL A 17 -18.60 -7.68 -14.41
C VAL A 17 -17.83 -7.70 -13.50
N THR A 18 -17.51 -8.08 -13.70
CA THR A 18 -16.90 -8.22 -12.99
C THR A 18 -16.22 -7.56 -12.20
N ALA A 19 -15.78 -7.47 -12.52
CA ALA A 19 -14.97 -6.76 -11.83
C ALA A 19 -15.41 -5.86 -10.91
N LEU A 20 -16.33 -5.49 -11.23
CA LEU A 20 -16.82 -4.52 -10.52
C LEU A 20 -16.87 -4.76 -9.11
N GLY A 21 -17.22 -5.80 -8.72
CA GLY A 21 -17.44 -6.01 -7.32
C GLY A 21 -16.19 -6.08 -6.52
N ALA A 22 -15.14 -6.49 -7.12
CA ALA A 22 -13.92 -6.69 -6.38
C ALA A 22 -13.34 -5.41 -5.85
N ASP A 23 -13.46 -4.35 -6.60
CA ASP A 23 -12.82 -3.11 -6.21
C ASP A 23 -13.35 -2.53 -4.91
N PRO A 24 -14.65 -2.44 -4.72
CA PRO A 24 -15.15 -1.93 -3.45
C PRO A 24 -14.74 -2.79 -2.27
N ALA A 25 -14.71 -4.08 -2.47
CA ALA A 25 -14.33 -4.97 -1.38
C ALA A 25 -12.89 -4.76 -0.97
N LYS A 26 -12.02 -4.56 -1.94
CA LYS A 26 -10.63 -4.33 -1.63
C LYS A 26 -10.43 -3.05 -0.85
N THR A 27 -11.11 -2.02 -1.24
CA THR A 27 -11.01 -0.76 -0.56
C THR A 27 -11.46 -0.89 0.89
N GLY A 28 -12.55 -1.58 1.11
CA GLY A 28 -13.05 -1.76 2.45
C GLY A 28 -12.09 -2.56 3.30
N ASP A 29 -11.50 -3.61 2.73
CA ASP A 29 -10.57 -4.44 3.47
C ASP A 29 -9.33 -3.66 3.87
N SER A 30 -8.80 -2.86 2.96
CA SER A 30 -7.62 -2.04 3.26
C SER A 30 -7.87 -1.13 4.44
N GLN A 31 -9.05 -0.55 4.49
CA GLN A 31 -9.37 0.38 5.55
C GLN A 31 -9.56 -0.28 6.90
N ARG A 32 -9.74 -1.58 6.93
CA ARG A 32 -9.88 -2.30 8.17
C ARG A 32 -8.56 -2.68 8.80
N ILE A 33 -7.47 -2.57 8.05
CA ILE A 33 -6.17 -2.95 8.59
C ILE A 33 -5.69 -1.86 9.50
N VAL A 34 -5.44 -2.24 10.77
CA VAL A 34 -4.95 -1.31 11.77
C VAL A 34 -3.48 -1.61 12.00
N SER A 35 -2.66 -0.58 12.01
CA SER A 35 -1.23 -0.74 12.17
C SER A 35 -0.88 -1.17 13.59
N HIS A 36 -0.01 -2.17 13.70
CA HIS A 36 0.56 -2.58 14.97
C HIS A 36 2.09 -2.56 14.91
N ILE A 37 2.63 -2.00 13.85
CA ILE A 37 4.08 -1.90 13.68
C ILE A 37 4.52 -0.53 14.16
N PRO A 38 5.42 -0.46 15.15
CA PRO A 38 5.90 0.85 15.61
C PRO A 38 6.61 1.59 14.49
N ARG A 39 6.40 2.88 14.42
CA ARG A 39 7.03 3.71 13.41
C ARG A 39 7.81 4.82 14.09
N GLU A 40 8.99 5.13 13.55
CA GLU A 40 9.83 6.21 14.09
C GLU A 40 9.87 7.37 13.12
N PRO A 41 9.96 8.58 13.67
CA PRO A 41 10.08 9.77 12.82
C PRO A 41 11.37 9.75 12.02
N VAL A 42 11.32 10.29 10.81
CA VAL A 42 12.52 10.44 9.99
C VAL A 42 12.53 11.85 9.41
N HIS A 43 13.68 12.25 8.91
CA HIS A 43 13.81 13.55 8.24
C HIS A 43 13.64 13.35 6.74
N SER A 44 12.55 13.88 6.22
CA SER A 44 12.23 13.72 4.80
C SER A 44 11.15 14.73 4.43
N THR A 45 11.15 15.16 3.18
CA THR A 45 10.14 16.10 2.70
C THR A 45 8.79 15.42 2.49
N ALA A 46 8.78 14.11 2.29
CA ALA A 46 7.54 13.39 1.97
C ALA A 46 7.16 12.35 3.01
N ILE A 47 8.14 11.81 3.73
CA ILE A 47 7.92 10.70 4.65
C ILE A 47 8.06 11.20 6.08
N ALA A 48 7.03 10.95 6.89
CA ALA A 48 7.03 11.39 8.28
C ALA A 48 7.60 10.33 9.22
N LYS A 49 7.20 9.08 9.04
CA LYS A 49 7.62 7.99 9.94
C LYS A 49 7.78 6.70 9.16
N VAL A 50 8.65 5.83 9.66
CA VAL A 50 8.91 4.53 9.03
C VAL A 50 8.94 3.45 10.11
N GLY A 51 8.32 2.32 9.83
CA GLY A 51 8.38 1.15 10.70
C GLY A 51 8.62 -0.10 9.89
N TYR A 52 9.20 -1.13 10.52
CA TYR A 52 9.49 -2.36 9.81
C TYR A 52 9.32 -3.55 10.75
N SER A 53 8.62 -4.58 10.27
CA SER A 53 8.51 -5.84 10.96
C SER A 53 9.42 -6.85 10.27
N LYS A 54 10.54 -7.14 10.90
CA LYS A 54 11.51 -8.06 10.34
C LYS A 54 10.91 -9.46 10.16
N ARG A 55 10.15 -9.88 11.14
CA ARG A 55 9.56 -11.20 11.11
C ARG A 55 8.54 -11.35 9.99
N ARG A 56 7.75 -10.34 9.77
CA ARG A 56 6.71 -10.39 8.74
C ARG A 56 7.15 -9.80 7.42
N ARG A 57 8.34 -9.17 7.39
CA ARG A 57 8.88 -8.51 6.20
C ARG A 57 7.91 -7.46 5.67
N ILE A 58 7.36 -6.70 6.59
CA ILE A 58 6.42 -5.63 6.26
C ILE A 58 7.03 -4.30 6.61
N LEU A 59 7.02 -3.39 5.65
CA LEU A 59 7.48 -2.03 5.81
C LEU A 59 6.25 -1.12 5.86
N GLU A 60 6.18 -0.26 6.89
CA GLU A 60 5.10 0.72 6.94
C GLU A 60 5.67 2.11 6.83
N ILE A 61 5.05 2.92 6.00
CA ILE A 61 5.48 4.29 5.78
C ILE A 61 4.29 5.21 6.02
N GLU A 62 4.50 6.16 6.91
CA GLU A 62 3.54 7.23 7.12
C GLU A 62 4.07 8.46 6.41
N PHE A 63 3.26 8.99 5.50
CA PHE A 63 3.64 10.16 4.73
C PHE A 63 3.24 11.44 5.46
N VAL A 64 3.82 12.55 5.04
CA VAL A 64 3.55 13.81 5.75
C VAL A 64 2.09 14.24 5.66
N ASN A 65 1.33 13.73 4.71
CA ASN A 65 -0.09 14.02 4.62
C ASN A 65 -0.95 13.14 5.52
N GLY A 66 -0.31 12.26 6.31
CA GLY A 66 -1.02 11.41 7.25
C GLY A 66 -1.37 10.03 6.73
N ALA A 67 -1.22 9.78 5.45
CA ALA A 67 -1.53 8.45 4.89
C ALA A 67 -0.49 7.44 5.32
N ILE A 68 -0.93 6.24 5.65
CA ILE A 68 -0.04 5.16 6.05
C ILE A 68 -0.23 4.00 5.09
N TYR A 69 0.87 3.53 4.53
CA TYR A 69 0.85 2.38 3.62
C TYR A 69 1.76 1.29 4.14
N ARG A 70 1.32 0.07 3.95
CA ARG A 70 2.06 -1.13 4.31
C ARG A 70 2.53 -1.80 3.04
N TYR A 71 3.82 -2.11 2.98
CA TYR A 71 4.43 -2.76 1.81
C TYR A 71 4.82 -4.17 2.20
N LEU A 72 4.44 -5.15 1.38
CA LEU A 72 4.58 -6.56 1.70
C LEU A 72 5.81 -7.18 1.09
N ASN A 73 6.37 -8.16 1.77
CA ASN A 73 7.52 -8.93 1.28
C ASN A 73 8.73 -8.05 1.00
N VAL A 74 8.99 -7.12 1.91
CA VAL A 74 10.12 -6.20 1.77
C VAL A 74 11.31 -6.77 2.53
N PRO A 75 12.44 -6.99 1.84
CA PRO A 75 13.64 -7.49 2.53
C PRO A 75 14.18 -6.48 3.54
N ALA A 76 14.81 -6.98 4.59
CA ALA A 76 15.39 -6.10 5.61
C ALA A 76 16.42 -5.15 5.02
N SER A 77 17.11 -5.57 3.96
CA SER A 77 18.10 -4.70 3.32
C SER A 77 17.47 -3.44 2.74
N VAL A 78 16.25 -3.56 2.22
CA VAL A 78 15.55 -2.40 1.68
C VAL A 78 15.20 -1.42 2.78
N TYR A 79 14.75 -1.93 3.92
CA TYR A 79 14.48 -1.08 5.07
C TYR A 79 15.76 -0.37 5.53
N ARG A 80 16.87 -1.10 5.64
CA ARG A 80 18.13 -0.50 6.06
C ARG A 80 18.58 0.59 5.10
N ASP A 81 18.46 0.31 3.79
CA ASP A 81 18.88 1.28 2.79
C ASP A 81 18.01 2.53 2.83
N LEU A 82 16.72 2.34 3.02
CA LEU A 82 15.81 3.48 3.17
C LEU A 82 16.22 4.34 4.37
N MET A 83 16.48 3.70 5.50
CA MET A 83 16.78 4.45 6.73
C MET A 83 18.13 5.17 6.64
N SER A 84 19.05 4.67 5.84
CA SER A 84 20.35 5.32 5.69
C SER A 84 20.43 6.24 4.48
N ALA A 85 19.37 6.32 3.68
CA ALA A 85 19.38 7.16 2.50
C ALA A 85 19.41 8.64 2.88
N GLN A 86 20.19 9.43 2.13
CA GLN A 86 20.20 10.87 2.32
C GLN A 86 18.85 11.47 1.97
N SER A 87 18.27 11.01 0.87
CA SER A 87 16.91 11.41 0.51
C SER A 87 16.03 10.17 0.58
N LYS A 88 15.28 10.05 1.66
CA LYS A 88 14.38 8.92 1.84
C LYS A 88 13.24 8.96 0.83
N ALA A 89 12.77 10.14 0.50
CA ALA A 89 11.72 10.28 -0.50
C ALA A 89 12.18 9.76 -1.85
N ARG A 90 13.41 10.08 -2.23
CA ARG A 90 13.94 9.63 -3.50
C ARG A 90 14.16 8.11 -3.51
N TYR A 91 14.71 7.59 -2.42
CA TYR A 91 14.91 6.14 -2.33
C TYR A 91 13.57 5.42 -2.44
N TYR A 92 12.57 5.94 -1.77
CA TYR A 92 11.23 5.38 -1.83
C TYR A 92 10.70 5.37 -3.27
N ASP A 93 10.81 6.51 -3.96
CA ASP A 93 10.28 6.61 -5.32
C ASP A 93 10.95 5.63 -6.28
N VAL A 94 12.25 5.43 -6.12
CA VAL A 94 13.01 4.60 -7.05
C VAL A 94 12.92 3.12 -6.71
N ASN A 95 12.92 2.78 -5.43
CA ASN A 95 13.11 1.39 -5.02
C ASN A 95 11.90 0.72 -4.39
N ILE A 96 10.95 1.48 -3.91
CA ILE A 96 9.83 0.90 -3.17
C ILE A 96 8.51 1.08 -3.89
N LYS A 97 8.22 2.31 -4.28
CA LYS A 97 6.96 2.62 -4.94
C LYS A 97 6.82 1.83 -6.23
N GLY A 98 5.72 1.10 -6.34
CA GLY A 98 5.47 0.31 -7.54
C GLY A 98 6.24 -0.99 -7.61
N THR A 99 7.18 -1.24 -6.69
CA THR A 99 7.94 -2.48 -6.67
C THR A 99 7.29 -3.51 -5.76
N TYR A 100 6.74 -3.06 -4.63
CA TYR A 100 6.13 -3.96 -3.66
C TYR A 100 4.63 -3.72 -3.60
N GLN A 101 3.89 -4.79 -3.32
CA GLN A 101 2.45 -4.67 -3.12
C GLN A 101 2.20 -3.80 -1.88
N SER A 102 1.25 -2.88 -1.98
CA SER A 102 0.97 -1.99 -0.87
C SER A 102 -0.50 -2.02 -0.50
N LEU A 103 -0.76 -1.75 0.77
CA LEU A 103 -2.11 -1.67 1.32
C LEU A 103 -2.20 -0.42 2.18
N ARG A 104 -3.34 0.25 2.12
CA ARG A 104 -3.59 1.39 2.99
C ARG A 104 -3.97 0.87 4.37
N VAL A 105 -3.42 1.47 5.43
CA VAL A 105 -3.75 1.05 6.79
C VAL A 105 -4.15 2.25 7.62
N ARG A 106 -4.81 1.99 8.74
CA ARG A 106 -5.22 3.02 9.68
C ARG A 106 -4.28 3.02 10.87
N PRO A 107 -4.04 4.19 11.46
CA PRO A 107 -3.26 4.22 12.70
C PRO A 107 -4.07 3.61 13.83
N ARG A 108 -3.37 3.19 14.88
CA ARG A 108 -4.06 2.73 16.07
C ARG A 108 -4.83 3.89 16.67
N GLN A 109 -5.88 3.55 17.40
CA GLN A 109 -6.72 4.57 17.98
C GLN A 109 -5.95 5.53 18.88
N LYS A 110 -4.96 5.00 19.59
CA LYS A 110 -4.14 5.82 20.45
C LYS A 110 -3.41 6.90 19.65
N GLU A 111 -2.91 6.55 18.47
CA GLU A 111 -2.23 7.51 17.61
C GLU A 111 -3.19 8.58 17.13
N GLN A 112 -4.40 8.18 16.82
CA GLN A 112 -5.40 9.13 16.38
C GLN A 112 -5.74 10.12 17.49
N ALA A 113 -5.80 9.65 18.71
CA ALA A 113 -6.15 10.51 19.83
C ALA A 113 -5.07 11.55 20.10
N GLU A 114 -3.84 11.25 19.75
CA GLU A 114 -2.75 12.18 19.97
C GLU A 114 -2.74 13.32 18.95
N ASN A 115 -3.45 13.14 17.88
CA ASN A 115 -3.54 14.18 16.87
C ASN A 115 -4.71 15.11 17.13
#